data_7495023b419aef0d33a2499a740b791c
#
_entry.id   7495023b419aef0d33a2499a740b791c
#
_cell.length_a   1.000
_cell.length_b   1.000
_cell.length_c   1.000
_cell.angle_alpha   90.00
_cell.angle_beta   90.00
_cell.angle_gamma   90.00
#
_symmetry.space_group_name_H-M   'P 1'
#
loop_
_entity.id
_entity.type
_entity.pdbx_description
1 polymer ?
#
loop_
_entity_poly.entity_id
_entity_poly.type
_entity_poly.pdbx_seq_one_letter_code
_entity_poly.pdbx_strand_id
1 'polypeptide(L)'
;FKMYMKYCQRRGWKVTINDCPAAEIIGIDRATFTVEGKDAFGMLRAEAGVHRLVRISPTDDKKRRQTTFAGVEVIPVLPDDIDIEISPDDIRVDVYHASGPGGQGVNTTDSAVRVTHFPSGIVVTCQNERSQIQNKAACMQILKARLYEIELEKRAEALDEIRGPKTTIGFGNQIRSYVLYPYQMVKDLRSGVETSNVEAVLDDGDLDPFVIGYHRWATGNADAETPSA
;
A
#
# COMPACT_ATOMS: atom_id res chain seq x y z
N PHE A 1 6.82 5.44 -16.30
CA PHE A 1 5.93 6.46 -15.77
C PHE A 1 4.97 7.00 -16.83
N LYS A 2 5.49 7.52 -17.97
CA LYS A 2 4.65 8.03 -19.08
C LYS A 2 3.65 7.01 -19.60
N MET A 3 4.07 5.76 -19.75
CA MET A 3 3.22 4.64 -20.13
C MET A 3 2.00 4.51 -19.21
N TYR A 4 2.21 4.54 -17.90
CA TYR A 4 1.10 4.46 -16.93
C TYR A 4 0.20 5.70 -16.97
N MET A 5 0.78 6.91 -17.17
CA MET A 5 -0.03 8.13 -17.34
C MET A 5 -0.97 8.00 -18.54
N LYS A 6 -0.46 7.50 -19.67
CA LYS A 6 -1.27 7.28 -20.87
C LYS A 6 -2.34 6.20 -20.66
N TYR A 7 -1.97 5.10 -20.00
CA TYR A 7 -2.93 4.05 -19.65
C TYR A 7 -4.08 4.58 -18.80
N CYS A 8 -3.77 5.31 -17.74
CA CYS A 8 -4.79 5.91 -16.88
C CYS A 8 -5.68 6.92 -17.64
N GLN A 9 -5.08 7.71 -18.53
CA GLN A 9 -5.82 8.66 -19.38
C GLN A 9 -6.80 7.92 -20.31
N ARG A 10 -6.38 6.84 -20.95
CA ARG A 10 -7.25 5.99 -21.81
C ARG A 10 -8.42 5.40 -21.04
N ARG A 11 -8.20 5.04 -19.78
CA ARG A 11 -9.24 4.50 -18.89
C ARG A 11 -10.15 5.58 -18.28
N GLY A 12 -9.84 6.85 -18.48
CA GLY A 12 -10.57 7.96 -17.87
C GLY A 12 -10.38 8.06 -16.36
N TRP A 13 -9.28 7.51 -15.83
CA TRP A 13 -8.95 7.58 -14.43
C TRP A 13 -8.28 8.91 -14.10
N LYS A 14 -8.59 9.45 -12.93
CA LYS A 14 -7.93 10.66 -12.41
C LYS A 14 -6.60 10.26 -11.79
N VAL A 15 -5.54 11.01 -12.13
CA VAL A 15 -4.20 10.78 -11.60
C VAL A 15 -3.71 12.03 -10.88
N THR A 16 -3.21 11.82 -9.67
CA THR A 16 -2.56 12.86 -8.85
C THR A 16 -1.12 12.45 -8.61
N ILE A 17 -0.16 13.25 -9.08
CA ILE A 17 1.27 13.00 -8.85
C ILE A 17 1.61 13.53 -7.46
N ASN A 18 2.08 12.63 -6.58
CA ASN A 18 2.44 12.94 -5.20
C ASN A 18 3.93 13.32 -5.10
N ASP A 19 4.81 12.55 -5.79
CA ASP A 19 6.26 12.78 -5.77
C ASP A 19 6.88 12.24 -7.08
N CYS A 20 7.79 13.01 -7.68
CA CYS A 20 8.47 12.61 -8.91
C CYS A 20 9.82 13.34 -9.03
N PRO A 21 10.82 13.01 -8.16
CA PRO A 21 12.12 13.63 -8.21
C PRO A 21 12.85 13.27 -9.50
N ALA A 22 13.50 14.29 -10.09
CA ALA A 22 14.40 14.09 -11.23
C ALA A 22 15.63 13.30 -10.79
N ALA A 23 16.12 12.42 -11.67
CA ALA A 23 17.40 11.76 -11.47
C ALA A 23 18.56 12.76 -11.72
N GLU A 24 19.74 12.49 -11.16
CA GLU A 24 20.90 13.39 -11.23
C GLU A 24 21.36 13.69 -12.67
N ILE A 25 21.26 12.72 -13.56
CA ILE A 25 21.78 12.85 -14.94
C ILE A 25 20.64 12.98 -15.93
N ILE A 26 19.71 12.02 -15.97
CA ILE A 26 18.62 12.00 -16.94
C ILE A 26 17.43 11.18 -16.43
N GLY A 27 16.23 11.66 -16.67
CA GLY A 27 14.98 10.97 -16.32
C GLY A 27 14.52 11.26 -14.90
N ILE A 28 13.91 10.26 -14.27
CA ILE A 28 13.38 10.32 -12.92
C ILE A 28 13.98 9.17 -12.08
N ASP A 29 14.17 9.41 -10.81
CA ASP A 29 14.62 8.40 -9.84
C ASP A 29 13.46 7.50 -9.43
N ARG A 30 12.37 8.10 -9.03
CA ARG A 30 11.12 7.43 -8.65
C ARG A 30 9.91 8.28 -9.07
N ALA A 31 8.75 7.66 -9.07
CA ALA A 31 7.48 8.38 -9.19
C ALA A 31 6.44 7.73 -8.27
N THR A 32 5.79 8.56 -7.47
CA THR A 32 4.66 8.16 -6.63
C THR A 32 3.44 8.96 -7.06
N PHE A 33 2.37 8.26 -7.40
CA PHE A 33 1.14 8.89 -7.84
C PHE A 33 -0.07 8.08 -7.41
N THR A 34 -1.18 8.78 -7.18
CA THR A 34 -2.46 8.20 -6.80
C THR A 34 -3.37 8.13 -8.01
N VAL A 35 -4.03 6.99 -8.21
CA VAL A 35 -4.98 6.76 -9.29
C VAL A 35 -6.37 6.54 -8.71
N GLU A 36 -7.33 7.38 -9.13
CA GLU A 36 -8.73 7.28 -8.74
C GLU A 36 -9.57 6.84 -9.93
N GLY A 37 -10.23 5.71 -9.82
CA GLY A 37 -11.10 5.20 -10.88
C GLY A 37 -11.71 3.85 -10.58
N LYS A 38 -12.76 3.51 -11.30
CA LYS A 38 -13.41 2.21 -11.16
C LYS A 38 -12.43 1.09 -11.51
N ASP A 39 -12.32 0.09 -10.64
CA ASP A 39 -11.48 -1.11 -10.80
C ASP A 39 -9.96 -0.81 -10.97
N ALA A 40 -9.50 0.43 -10.67
CA ALA A 40 -8.12 0.87 -10.88
C ALA A 40 -7.11 -0.02 -10.16
N PHE A 41 -7.33 -0.34 -8.88
CA PHE A 41 -6.45 -1.21 -8.12
C PHE A 41 -6.38 -2.63 -8.71
N GLY A 42 -7.52 -3.24 -9.03
CA GLY A 42 -7.57 -4.58 -9.62
C GLY A 42 -6.80 -4.67 -10.93
N MET A 43 -6.95 -3.68 -11.80
CA MET A 43 -6.26 -3.61 -13.09
C MET A 43 -4.77 -3.34 -12.93
N LEU A 44 -4.39 -2.33 -12.14
CA LEU A 44 -2.98 -1.96 -11.95
C LEU A 44 -2.19 -3.01 -11.14
N ARG A 45 -2.84 -3.81 -10.31
CA ARG A 45 -2.20 -4.91 -9.58
C ARG A 45 -1.44 -5.88 -10.51
N ALA A 46 -1.89 -6.03 -11.75
CA ALA A 46 -1.21 -6.82 -12.77
C ALA A 46 0.20 -6.29 -13.09
N GLU A 47 0.46 -5.01 -12.85
CA GLU A 47 1.72 -4.35 -13.14
C GLU A 47 2.72 -4.40 -11.97
N ALA A 48 2.29 -4.88 -10.79
CA ALA A 48 3.17 -4.95 -9.62
C ALA A 48 4.27 -5.99 -9.82
N GLY A 49 5.54 -5.55 -9.71
CA GLY A 49 6.72 -6.38 -9.83
C GLY A 49 7.88 -5.68 -10.52
N VAL A 50 8.84 -6.46 -11.02
CA VAL A 50 10.06 -5.95 -11.67
C VAL A 50 9.92 -5.94 -13.18
N HIS A 51 10.11 -4.77 -13.79
CA HIS A 51 10.11 -4.56 -15.24
C HIS A 51 11.54 -4.40 -15.73
N ARG A 52 11.86 -5.06 -16.83
CA ARG A 52 13.20 -5.03 -17.47
C ARG A 52 13.13 -4.30 -18.78
N LEU A 53 13.97 -3.29 -18.96
CA LEU A 53 14.13 -2.55 -20.21
C LEU A 53 15.49 -2.83 -20.82
N VAL A 54 15.51 -3.25 -22.09
CA VAL A 54 16.73 -3.49 -22.89
C VAL A 54 16.72 -2.55 -24.07
N ARG A 55 17.65 -1.58 -24.07
CA ARG A 55 17.78 -0.58 -25.14
C ARG A 55 19.22 -0.13 -25.33
N ILE A 56 19.49 0.60 -26.41
CA ILE A 56 20.69 1.41 -26.51
C ILE A 56 20.55 2.59 -25.57
N SER A 57 21.52 2.80 -24.67
CA SER A 57 21.46 3.90 -23.72
C SER A 57 21.59 5.25 -24.45
N PRO A 58 20.72 6.22 -24.16
CA PRO A 58 20.82 7.57 -24.74
C PRO A 58 22.00 8.38 -24.19
N THR A 59 22.62 7.93 -23.09
CA THR A 59 23.75 8.58 -22.42
C THR A 59 25.08 7.89 -22.67
N ASP A 60 25.10 6.81 -23.45
CA ASP A 60 26.34 6.08 -23.77
C ASP A 60 26.85 6.46 -25.15
N ASP A 61 27.98 7.19 -25.21
CA ASP A 61 28.64 7.58 -26.45
C ASP A 61 29.00 6.41 -27.37
N LYS A 62 29.23 5.23 -26.77
CA LYS A 62 29.55 3.99 -27.50
C LYS A 62 28.32 3.25 -28.01
N LYS A 63 27.11 3.77 -27.79
CA LYS A 63 25.83 3.18 -28.22
C LYS A 63 25.68 1.70 -27.85
N ARG A 64 26.15 1.31 -26.67
CA ARG A 64 26.04 -0.07 -26.19
C ARG A 64 24.63 -0.38 -25.73
N ARG A 65 24.23 -1.61 -25.93
CA ARG A 65 23.01 -2.16 -25.37
C ARG A 65 23.14 -2.27 -23.85
N GLN A 66 22.21 -1.68 -23.13
CA GLN A 66 22.15 -1.72 -21.68
C GLN A 66 20.81 -2.27 -21.20
N THR A 67 20.81 -2.86 -20.02
CA THR A 67 19.61 -3.36 -19.35
C THR A 67 19.37 -2.54 -18.10
N THR A 68 18.14 -2.07 -17.95
CA THR A 68 17.69 -1.31 -16.77
C THR A 68 16.48 -2.00 -16.17
N PHE A 69 16.35 -1.92 -14.86
CA PHE A 69 15.21 -2.47 -14.11
C PHE A 69 14.45 -1.35 -13.43
N ALA A 70 13.13 -1.50 -13.38
CA ALA A 70 12.24 -0.66 -12.61
C ALA A 70 11.31 -1.53 -11.77
N GLY A 71 11.21 -1.26 -10.48
CA GLY A 71 10.22 -1.87 -9.60
C GLY A 71 8.92 -1.07 -9.65
N VAL A 72 7.80 -1.77 -9.77
CA VAL A 72 6.45 -1.19 -9.68
C VAL A 72 5.77 -1.77 -8.46
N GLU A 73 5.30 -0.92 -7.58
CA GLU A 73 4.51 -1.27 -6.41
C GLU A 73 3.11 -0.68 -6.56
N VAL A 74 2.10 -1.48 -6.30
CA VAL A 74 0.70 -1.06 -6.38
C VAL A 74 0.02 -1.39 -5.06
N ILE A 75 -0.44 -0.37 -4.37
CA ILE A 75 -1.12 -0.48 -3.06
C ILE A 75 -2.48 0.20 -3.12
N PRO A 76 -3.51 -0.36 -2.47
CA PRO A 76 -4.80 0.31 -2.37
C PRO A 76 -4.70 1.50 -1.43
N VAL A 77 -5.40 2.60 -1.75
CA VAL A 77 -5.60 3.71 -0.81
C VAL A 77 -6.71 3.30 0.14
N LEU A 78 -6.37 3.14 1.41
CA LEU A 78 -7.35 2.89 2.47
C LEU A 78 -7.88 4.22 3.00
N PRO A 79 -9.17 4.28 3.43
CA PRO A 79 -9.71 5.45 4.10
C PRO A 79 -8.88 5.78 5.36
N ASP A 80 -8.55 7.04 5.55
CA ASP A 80 -7.76 7.50 6.71
C ASP A 80 -8.56 7.51 8.02
N ASP A 81 -9.89 7.44 7.96
CA ASP A 81 -10.76 7.50 9.13
C ASP A 81 -10.77 6.16 9.90
N ILE A 82 -10.00 6.12 10.97
CA ILE A 82 -10.17 5.13 12.02
C ILE A 82 -11.06 5.77 13.09
N ASP A 83 -12.35 5.53 13.02
CA ASP A 83 -13.25 5.92 14.10
C ASP A 83 -13.30 4.79 15.14
N ILE A 84 -12.85 5.11 16.34
CA ILE A 84 -12.89 4.18 17.49
C ILE A 84 -14.14 4.49 18.30
N GLU A 85 -15.19 3.71 18.06
CA GLU A 85 -16.37 3.67 18.92
C GLU A 85 -16.15 2.65 20.04
N ILE A 86 -16.28 3.10 21.28
CA ILE A 86 -16.20 2.24 22.47
C ILE A 86 -17.60 2.08 23.02
N SER A 87 -18.19 0.88 22.87
CA SER A 87 -19.48 0.58 23.46
C SER A 87 -19.38 0.54 25.00
N PRO A 88 -20.34 1.11 25.72
CA PRO A 88 -20.40 0.98 27.17
C PRO A 88 -20.46 -0.49 27.65
N ASP A 89 -20.98 -1.39 26.83
CA ASP A 89 -21.10 -2.83 27.16
C ASP A 89 -19.77 -3.57 27.00
N ASP A 90 -18.82 -3.01 26.27
CA ASP A 90 -17.50 -3.58 26.04
C ASP A 90 -16.48 -3.19 27.11
N ILE A 91 -16.88 -2.32 28.05
CA ILE A 91 -15.96 -1.84 29.08
C ILE A 91 -16.49 -2.14 30.48
N ARG A 92 -15.58 -2.46 31.39
CA ARG A 92 -15.84 -2.48 32.82
C ARG A 92 -15.04 -1.37 33.50
N VAL A 93 -15.72 -0.58 34.33
CA VAL A 93 -15.11 0.52 35.09
C VAL A 93 -15.12 0.13 36.57
N ASP A 94 -13.94 -0.09 37.14
CA ASP A 94 -13.74 -0.35 38.55
C ASP A 94 -13.14 0.89 39.22
N VAL A 95 -13.67 1.24 40.39
CA VAL A 95 -13.19 2.35 41.21
C VAL A 95 -12.58 1.82 42.48
N TYR A 96 -11.43 2.36 42.88
CA TYR A 96 -10.71 1.91 44.07
C TYR A 96 -9.89 3.05 44.71
N HIS A 97 -9.38 2.79 45.91
CA HIS A 97 -8.52 3.77 46.61
C HIS A 97 -7.20 3.96 45.90
N ALA A 98 -6.82 5.24 45.71
CA ALA A 98 -5.52 5.57 45.12
C ALA A 98 -4.39 5.11 46.06
N SER A 99 -3.34 4.47 45.53
CA SER A 99 -2.15 4.07 46.27
C SER A 99 -1.06 5.13 46.09
N GLY A 100 -0.58 5.73 47.19
CA GLY A 100 0.55 6.68 47.12
C GLY A 100 0.81 7.36 48.47
N PRO A 101 1.99 8.04 48.62
CA PRO A 101 2.29 8.85 49.79
C PRO A 101 1.41 10.11 49.75
N GLY A 102 0.26 10.05 50.43
CA GLY A 102 -0.70 11.15 50.47
C GLY A 102 -1.30 11.30 51.86
N GLY A 103 -1.77 12.52 52.15
CA GLY A 103 -2.46 12.87 53.41
C GLY A 103 -3.85 12.24 53.50
N GLN A 104 -4.59 12.61 54.53
CA GLN A 104 -5.90 12.06 54.93
C GLN A 104 -6.94 11.96 53.79
N GLY A 105 -6.87 12.82 52.75
CA GLY A 105 -7.79 12.83 51.59
C GLY A 105 -7.50 11.70 50.56
N VAL A 106 -6.31 11.15 50.51
CA VAL A 106 -5.95 10.07 49.58
C VAL A 106 -6.45 8.71 50.10
N ASN A 107 -6.52 8.59 51.42
CA ASN A 107 -6.91 7.35 52.09
C ASN A 107 -8.43 7.21 52.33
N THR A 108 -9.22 8.24 52.01
CA THR A 108 -10.65 8.25 52.31
C THR A 108 -11.57 8.33 51.08
N THR A 109 -10.98 8.56 49.87
CA THR A 109 -11.80 8.77 48.68
C THR A 109 -11.38 7.79 47.56
N ASP A 110 -12.35 7.03 47.03
CA ASP A 110 -12.16 6.16 45.85
C ASP A 110 -12.03 7.01 44.59
N SER A 111 -10.86 7.56 44.34
CA SER A 111 -10.57 8.40 43.15
C SER A 111 -9.89 7.67 42.00
N ALA A 112 -9.22 6.55 42.27
CA ALA A 112 -8.57 5.77 41.24
C ALA A 112 -9.58 4.98 40.39
N VAL A 113 -9.36 4.98 39.08
CA VAL A 113 -10.23 4.32 38.10
C VAL A 113 -9.43 3.33 37.29
N ARG A 114 -9.99 2.13 37.12
CA ARG A 114 -9.52 1.11 36.19
C ARG A 114 -10.61 0.85 35.17
N VAL A 115 -10.24 0.94 33.90
CA VAL A 115 -11.10 0.57 32.78
C VAL A 115 -10.54 -0.66 32.11
N THR A 116 -11.36 -1.70 32.00
CA THR A 116 -11.02 -2.94 31.28
C THR A 116 -11.89 -3.02 30.04
N HIS A 117 -11.26 -3.13 28.88
CA HIS A 117 -11.95 -3.34 27.60
C HIS A 117 -11.92 -4.83 27.25
N PHE A 118 -13.10 -5.48 27.24
CA PHE A 118 -13.22 -6.92 27.10
C PHE A 118 -12.74 -7.45 25.73
N PRO A 119 -13.10 -6.85 24.58
CA PRO A 119 -12.72 -7.40 23.27
C PRO A 119 -11.22 -7.40 23.02
N SER A 120 -10.49 -6.38 23.50
CA SER A 120 -9.03 -6.28 23.31
C SER A 120 -8.22 -6.74 24.51
N GLY A 121 -8.85 -6.96 25.67
CA GLY A 121 -8.15 -7.30 26.93
C GLY A 121 -7.32 -6.15 27.52
N ILE A 122 -7.41 -4.92 26.97
CA ILE A 122 -6.65 -3.76 27.45
C ILE A 122 -7.19 -3.33 28.80
N VAL A 123 -6.29 -3.10 29.74
CA VAL A 123 -6.58 -2.54 31.06
C VAL A 123 -5.83 -1.21 31.19
N VAL A 124 -6.57 -0.15 31.51
CA VAL A 124 -6.04 1.19 31.76
C VAL A 124 -6.39 1.61 33.17
N THR A 125 -5.41 2.15 33.88
CA THR A 125 -5.59 2.66 35.26
C THR A 125 -5.12 4.10 35.35
N CYS A 126 -5.94 4.98 35.97
CA CYS A 126 -5.61 6.37 36.23
C CYS A 126 -5.92 6.71 37.70
N GLN A 127 -4.96 7.36 38.37
CA GLN A 127 -5.06 7.80 39.74
C GLN A 127 -4.42 9.18 39.99
N ASN A 128 -4.11 9.92 38.91
CA ASN A 128 -3.32 11.15 38.99
C ASN A 128 -4.16 12.33 39.51
N GLU A 129 -5.46 12.30 39.29
CA GLU A 129 -6.39 13.37 39.66
C GLU A 129 -7.16 13.04 40.94
N ARG A 130 -7.57 14.07 41.67
CA ARG A 130 -8.41 13.91 42.88
C ARG A 130 -9.86 13.57 42.54
N SER A 131 -10.28 13.83 41.31
CA SER A 131 -11.62 13.58 40.81
C SER A 131 -11.71 12.25 40.07
N GLN A 132 -12.60 11.38 40.54
CA GLN A 132 -12.96 10.12 39.86
C GLN A 132 -13.42 10.36 38.40
N ILE A 133 -14.19 11.46 38.16
CA ILE A 133 -14.70 11.79 36.83
C ILE A 133 -13.52 12.12 35.88
N GLN A 134 -12.53 12.89 36.36
CA GLN A 134 -11.35 13.24 35.58
C GLN A 134 -10.48 12.00 35.29
N ASN A 135 -10.26 11.13 36.28
CA ASN A 135 -9.54 9.88 36.10
C ASN A 135 -10.25 8.94 35.11
N LYS A 136 -11.59 8.86 35.16
CA LYS A 136 -12.36 8.10 34.14
C LYS A 136 -12.20 8.67 32.76
N ALA A 137 -12.28 9.99 32.59
CA ALA A 137 -12.09 10.65 31.32
C ALA A 137 -10.67 10.39 30.76
N ALA A 138 -9.65 10.50 31.62
CA ALA A 138 -8.26 10.20 31.24
C ALA A 138 -8.08 8.73 30.84
N CYS A 139 -8.66 7.78 31.58
CA CYS A 139 -8.65 6.36 31.22
C CYS A 139 -9.28 6.12 29.84
N MET A 140 -10.41 6.76 29.55
CA MET A 140 -11.08 6.61 28.25
C MET A 140 -10.25 7.17 27.09
N GLN A 141 -9.57 8.29 27.30
CA GLN A 141 -8.65 8.85 26.29
C GLN A 141 -7.47 7.92 26.02
N ILE A 142 -6.84 7.37 27.07
CA ILE A 142 -5.73 6.45 26.94
C ILE A 142 -6.20 5.13 26.28
N LEU A 143 -7.36 4.63 26.65
CA LEU A 143 -7.95 3.44 26.02
C LEU A 143 -8.20 3.68 24.53
N LYS A 144 -8.80 4.82 24.16
CA LYS A 144 -9.03 5.17 22.75
C LYS A 144 -7.72 5.25 21.96
N ALA A 145 -6.67 5.85 22.52
CA ALA A 145 -5.37 5.92 21.89
C ALA A 145 -4.74 4.53 21.65
N ARG A 146 -4.82 3.62 22.64
CA ARG A 146 -4.30 2.25 22.50
C ARG A 146 -5.09 1.41 21.50
N LEU A 147 -6.39 1.56 21.45
CA LEU A 147 -7.23 0.90 20.45
C LEU A 147 -6.93 1.41 19.04
N TYR A 148 -6.64 2.72 18.91
CA TYR A 148 -6.22 3.31 17.65
C TYR A 148 -4.88 2.73 17.16
N GLU A 149 -3.89 2.55 18.04
CA GLU A 149 -2.61 1.91 17.72
C GLU A 149 -2.81 0.47 17.21
N ILE A 150 -3.63 -0.34 17.89
CA ILE A 150 -3.94 -1.71 17.45
C ILE A 150 -4.61 -1.73 16.08
N GLU A 151 -5.51 -0.78 15.82
CA GLU A 151 -6.18 -0.73 14.52
C GLU A 151 -5.23 -0.28 13.39
N LEU A 152 -4.27 0.61 13.69
CA LEU A 152 -3.19 0.96 12.78
C LEU A 152 -2.29 -0.25 12.45
N GLU A 153 -1.92 -1.04 13.48
CA GLU A 153 -1.12 -2.26 13.29
C GLU A 153 -1.85 -3.27 12.41
N LYS A 154 -3.13 -3.55 12.67
CA LYS A 154 -3.95 -4.45 11.85
C LYS A 154 -4.05 -3.97 10.39
N ARG A 155 -4.21 -2.66 10.17
CA ARG A 155 -4.22 -2.10 8.82
C ARG A 155 -2.87 -2.25 8.12
N ALA A 156 -1.78 -2.05 8.85
CA ALA A 156 -0.44 -2.24 8.32
C ALA A 156 -0.19 -3.70 7.93
N GLU A 157 -0.58 -4.66 8.77
CA GLU A 157 -0.50 -6.09 8.47
C GLU A 157 -1.34 -6.46 7.24
N ALA A 158 -2.58 -5.98 7.16
CA ALA A 158 -3.45 -6.23 6.02
C ALA A 158 -2.88 -5.63 4.72
N LEU A 159 -2.23 -4.46 4.79
CA LEU A 159 -1.53 -3.87 3.64
C LEU A 159 -0.32 -4.70 3.23
N ASP A 160 0.45 -5.22 4.18
CA ASP A 160 1.61 -6.05 3.89
C ASP A 160 1.21 -7.41 3.29
N GLU A 161 0.09 -8.00 3.71
CA GLU A 161 -0.49 -9.17 3.04
C GLU A 161 -0.88 -8.88 1.59
N ILE A 162 -1.49 -7.72 1.32
CA ILE A 162 -1.89 -7.31 -0.05
C ILE A 162 -0.66 -7.05 -0.92
N ARG A 163 0.40 -6.45 -0.36
CA ARG A 163 1.67 -6.22 -1.04
C ARG A 163 2.35 -7.51 -1.44
N GLY A 164 2.24 -8.53 -0.60
CA GLY A 164 3.03 -9.74 -0.73
C GLY A 164 4.53 -9.53 -0.41
N PRO A 165 5.36 -10.56 -0.60
CA PRO A 165 6.78 -10.47 -0.28
C PRO A 165 7.48 -9.42 -1.14
N LYS A 166 8.31 -8.57 -0.51
CA LYS A 166 9.15 -7.59 -1.22
C LYS A 166 10.09 -8.31 -2.18
N THR A 167 9.89 -8.09 -3.47
CA THR A 167 10.68 -8.70 -4.52
C THR A 167 11.94 -7.87 -4.78
N THR A 168 13.12 -8.48 -4.65
CA THR A 168 14.38 -7.81 -4.96
C THR A 168 14.45 -7.47 -6.45
N ILE A 169 14.78 -6.20 -6.77
CA ILE A 169 14.93 -5.73 -8.15
C ILE A 169 16.16 -6.40 -8.77
N GLY A 170 15.96 -7.27 -9.79
CA GLY A 170 17.06 -7.99 -10.42
C GLY A 170 16.60 -8.96 -11.51
N PHE A 171 17.55 -9.68 -12.10
CA PHE A 171 17.33 -10.57 -13.25
C PHE A 171 16.39 -11.75 -12.96
N GLY A 172 16.32 -12.23 -11.72
CA GLY A 172 15.53 -13.41 -11.35
C GLY A 172 14.02 -13.15 -11.17
N ASN A 173 13.64 -11.90 -10.94
CA ASN A 173 12.29 -11.56 -10.46
C ASN A 173 11.49 -10.70 -11.43
N GLN A 174 11.90 -10.65 -12.70
CA GLN A 174 11.22 -9.84 -13.70
C GLN A 174 9.86 -10.43 -14.10
N ILE A 175 8.83 -9.59 -14.12
CA ILE A 175 7.50 -9.95 -14.59
C ILE A 175 7.29 -9.62 -16.07
N ARG A 176 7.90 -8.53 -16.55
CA ARG A 176 7.79 -8.08 -17.93
C ARG A 176 9.11 -7.59 -18.48
N SER A 177 9.36 -7.91 -19.76
CA SER A 177 10.55 -7.52 -20.49
C SER A 177 10.19 -6.66 -21.69
N TYR A 178 10.82 -5.50 -21.81
CA TYR A 178 10.71 -4.56 -22.91
C TYR A 178 12.05 -4.55 -23.64
N VAL A 179 12.09 -5.05 -24.89
CA VAL A 179 13.28 -5.09 -25.71
C VAL A 179 13.09 -4.13 -26.89
N LEU A 180 13.95 -3.12 -26.99
CA LEU A 180 13.93 -2.14 -28.08
C LEU A 180 15.03 -2.37 -29.09
N TYR A 181 16.05 -3.16 -28.74
CA TYR A 181 17.19 -3.49 -29.59
C TYR A 181 17.80 -4.84 -29.17
N PRO A 182 18.19 -5.72 -30.12
CA PRO A 182 18.22 -5.58 -31.60
C PRO A 182 16.88 -5.80 -32.29
N TYR A 183 15.88 -6.29 -31.61
CA TYR A 183 14.49 -6.45 -32.08
C TYR A 183 13.55 -5.76 -31.11
N GLN A 184 12.31 -5.56 -31.54
CA GLN A 184 11.29 -4.92 -30.72
C GLN A 184 10.31 -5.97 -30.20
N MET A 185 10.15 -6.05 -28.87
CA MET A 185 9.23 -6.97 -28.23
C MET A 185 8.93 -6.55 -26.79
N VAL A 186 7.68 -6.63 -26.42
CA VAL A 186 7.23 -6.60 -25.01
C VAL A 186 6.63 -7.97 -24.69
N LYS A 187 7.09 -8.59 -23.60
CA LYS A 187 6.62 -9.91 -23.16
C LYS A 187 6.39 -9.94 -21.66
N ASP A 188 5.21 -10.39 -21.25
CA ASP A 188 4.92 -10.74 -19.86
C ASP A 188 5.33 -12.20 -19.63
N LEU A 189 6.17 -12.43 -18.64
CA LEU A 189 6.74 -13.74 -18.35
C LEU A 189 5.79 -14.66 -17.57
N ARG A 190 4.74 -14.09 -16.97
CA ARG A 190 3.74 -14.84 -16.20
C ARG A 190 2.65 -15.40 -17.12
N SER A 191 2.04 -14.52 -17.91
CA SER A 191 0.94 -14.88 -18.80
C SER A 191 1.38 -15.35 -20.18
N GLY A 192 2.66 -15.12 -20.55
CA GLY A 192 3.18 -15.43 -21.88
C GLY A 192 2.75 -14.47 -22.99
N VAL A 193 1.88 -13.48 -22.68
CA VAL A 193 1.43 -12.48 -23.65
C VAL A 193 2.62 -11.68 -24.17
N GLU A 194 2.73 -11.53 -25.49
CA GLU A 194 3.80 -10.77 -26.14
C GLU A 194 3.28 -9.94 -27.32
N THR A 195 3.98 -8.85 -27.61
CA THR A 195 3.71 -8.00 -28.78
C THR A 195 5.00 -7.40 -29.31
N SER A 196 5.09 -7.24 -30.63
CA SER A 196 6.18 -6.52 -31.31
C SER A 196 5.93 -5.01 -31.37
N ASN A 197 4.70 -4.56 -31.12
CA ASN A 197 4.34 -3.14 -31.14
C ASN A 197 4.70 -2.47 -29.82
N VAL A 198 5.99 -2.17 -29.66
CA VAL A 198 6.53 -1.57 -28.42
C VAL A 198 6.06 -0.13 -28.24
N GLU A 199 5.85 0.60 -29.33
CA GLU A 199 5.38 1.99 -29.34
C GLU A 199 3.96 2.10 -28.75
N ALA A 200 3.04 1.24 -29.21
CA ALA A 200 1.69 1.21 -28.65
C ALA A 200 1.70 0.98 -27.12
N VAL A 201 2.63 0.15 -26.63
CA VAL A 201 2.73 -0.12 -25.19
C VAL A 201 3.35 1.05 -24.43
N LEU A 202 4.53 1.53 -24.86
CA LEU A 202 5.30 2.53 -24.10
C LEU A 202 4.79 3.96 -24.27
N ASP A 203 4.37 4.33 -25.49
CA ASP A 203 4.01 5.71 -25.83
C ASP A 203 2.49 5.94 -25.78
N ASP A 204 1.69 4.93 -26.17
CA ASP A 204 0.21 5.03 -26.13
C ASP A 204 -0.40 4.41 -24.87
N GLY A 205 0.38 3.65 -24.09
CA GLY A 205 -0.09 3.00 -22.86
C GLY A 205 -1.06 1.86 -23.11
N ASP A 206 -0.86 1.05 -24.16
CA ASP A 206 -1.70 -0.11 -24.45
C ASP A 206 -1.31 -1.31 -23.58
N LEU A 207 -1.79 -1.32 -22.34
CA LEU A 207 -1.50 -2.36 -21.35
C LEU A 207 -2.61 -3.41 -21.23
N ASP A 208 -3.77 -3.20 -21.84
CA ASP A 208 -4.92 -4.08 -21.70
C ASP A 208 -4.64 -5.55 -22.01
N PRO A 209 -3.89 -5.90 -23.09
CA PRO A 209 -3.58 -7.30 -23.38
C PRO A 209 -2.81 -7.99 -22.24
N PHE A 210 -1.87 -7.26 -21.63
CA PHE A 210 -1.06 -7.79 -20.53
C PHE A 210 -1.84 -7.89 -19.22
N VAL A 211 -2.64 -6.89 -18.91
CA VAL A 211 -3.50 -6.87 -17.71
C VAL A 211 -4.53 -8.00 -17.78
N ILE A 212 -5.22 -8.15 -18.90
CA ILE A 212 -6.18 -9.22 -19.11
C ILE A 212 -5.49 -10.59 -19.09
N GLY A 213 -4.33 -10.71 -19.77
CA GLY A 213 -3.54 -11.92 -19.76
C GLY A 213 -3.11 -12.35 -18.36
N TYR A 214 -2.67 -11.39 -17.54
CA TYR A 214 -2.34 -11.64 -16.13
C TYR A 214 -3.54 -12.16 -15.34
N HIS A 215 -4.70 -11.53 -15.47
CA HIS A 215 -5.90 -11.96 -14.73
C HIS A 215 -6.34 -13.36 -15.15
N ARG A 216 -6.29 -13.70 -16.44
CA ARG A 216 -6.57 -15.07 -16.93
C ARG A 216 -5.60 -16.08 -16.34
N TRP A 217 -4.31 -15.78 -16.37
CA TRP A 217 -3.28 -16.63 -15.79
C TRP A 217 -3.48 -16.82 -14.27
N ALA A 218 -3.76 -15.74 -13.52
CA ALA A 218 -3.97 -15.78 -12.08
C ALA A 218 -5.23 -16.53 -11.65
N THR A 219 -6.27 -16.58 -12.51
CA THR A 219 -7.51 -17.33 -12.25
C THR A 219 -7.46 -18.78 -12.75
N GLY A 220 -6.33 -19.26 -13.28
CA GLY A 220 -6.19 -20.61 -13.82
C GLY A 220 -6.84 -20.83 -15.19
N ASN A 221 -7.34 -19.77 -15.85
CA ASN A 221 -7.94 -19.81 -17.19
C ASN A 221 -6.91 -19.43 -18.28
N ALA A 222 -5.69 -19.91 -18.16
CA ALA A 222 -4.60 -19.57 -19.09
C ALA A 222 -4.85 -20.03 -20.54
N ASP A 223 -5.69 -21.05 -20.74
CA ASP A 223 -5.94 -21.67 -22.04
C ASP A 223 -7.08 -21.03 -22.85
N ALA A 224 -7.74 -19.98 -22.35
CA ALA A 224 -8.74 -19.26 -23.13
C ALA A 224 -8.03 -18.36 -24.15
N GLU A 225 -8.17 -18.70 -25.44
CA GLU A 225 -7.59 -18.04 -26.60
C GLU A 225 -7.60 -16.51 -26.51
N THR A 226 -6.44 -15.90 -26.71
CA THR A 226 -6.31 -14.46 -26.97
C THR A 226 -7.01 -14.14 -28.28
N PRO A 227 -8.01 -13.23 -28.32
CA PRO A 227 -8.51 -12.77 -29.60
C PRO A 227 -7.36 -12.15 -30.38
N SER A 228 -7.07 -12.73 -31.55
CA SER A 228 -6.12 -12.17 -32.50
C SER A 228 -6.59 -10.77 -32.92
N ALA A 229 -5.71 -9.77 -32.70
CA ALA A 229 -5.89 -8.41 -33.15
C ALA A 229 -5.76 -8.30 -34.68
#